data_f215cae6f1690e5850f1fdd95b287484
#
_entry.id   f215cae6f1690e5850f1fdd95b287484
#
_cell.length_a   1.000
_cell.length_b   1.000
_cell.length_c   1.000
_cell.angle_alpha   90.00
_cell.angle_beta   90.00
_cell.angle_gamma   90.00
#
_symmetry.space_group_name_H-M   'P 1'
#
loop_
_entity.id
_entity.type
_entity.pdbx_description
1 polymer ?
#
loop_
_entity_poly.entity_id
_entity_poly.type
_entity_poly.pdbx_seq_one_letter_code
_entity_poly.pdbx_strand_id
1 'polypeptide(L)'
;MLSTTTVITAPAAPLVVAPRLGIADTAAAAVLAVIRRRGPITRDVIVKVTSLSAATVNRQVGTLIDAGLLQERPDLAASGAVGRPRVPVELNHRPFLTLGLHIGARSISIVATDIRGHTLDAVETPTPQNDPAAALPALADTARRYLQRWRTRQVLWVGVAVGGTVDSATGSVTHPRLGWRAAPVGTVIAERLGLRVSVASHVDAMAAAELVFGLPRSDAPAATTLYVYARETVGFALTIGGKVHTPARGPGSIAGLPVQRDLNGQPATLEDAVSDDAVVRAARAAGIVPGATSVAAVTRAARAGDTGAAALLTDRARILGEAVALLADLLNPDSVVVGGQAFTCYPEGMAEVQDAFARRSTVSGGQVRATVFGDRVQEAGAGVVSLSALYADPVSAMRRARAMAAAGGRVRFDS
;
A
#
# COMPACT_ATOMS: atom_id res chain seq x y z
N MET A 1 -23.38 25.69 -49.72
CA MET A 1 -23.17 25.83 -48.28
C MET A 1 -22.94 24.46 -47.69
N LEU A 2 -21.69 24.11 -47.46
CA LEU A 2 -21.32 22.85 -46.82
C LEU A 2 -21.28 23.07 -45.31
N SER A 3 -22.19 22.40 -44.58
CA SER A 3 -22.29 22.44 -43.10
C SER A 3 -21.13 21.62 -42.53
N THR A 4 -20.14 22.28 -41.93
CA THR A 4 -19.03 21.66 -41.26
C THR A 4 -19.54 21.19 -39.87
N THR A 5 -19.86 19.90 -39.74
CA THR A 5 -20.18 19.30 -38.46
C THR A 5 -18.90 19.20 -37.63
N THR A 6 -18.73 20.10 -36.67
CA THR A 6 -17.65 20.04 -35.69
C THR A 6 -17.93 18.84 -34.78
N VAL A 7 -17.19 17.76 -34.95
CA VAL A 7 -17.19 16.61 -34.04
C VAL A 7 -16.51 17.08 -32.73
N ILE A 8 -17.30 17.43 -31.74
CA ILE A 8 -16.79 17.65 -30.37
C ILE A 8 -16.40 16.29 -29.83
N THR A 9 -15.12 15.94 -29.95
CA THR A 9 -14.55 14.79 -29.24
C THR A 9 -14.63 15.09 -27.74
N ALA A 10 -15.37 14.28 -27.00
CA ALA A 10 -15.36 14.34 -25.54
C ALA A 10 -13.91 14.26 -25.02
N PRO A 11 -13.52 15.08 -24.04
CA PRO A 11 -12.15 15.05 -23.52
C PRO A 11 -11.82 13.63 -23.06
N ALA A 12 -10.68 13.13 -23.48
CA ALA A 12 -10.19 11.81 -23.07
C ALA A 12 -10.17 11.78 -21.54
N ALA A 13 -10.77 10.75 -20.94
CA ALA A 13 -10.84 10.65 -19.48
C ALA A 13 -9.42 10.59 -18.90
N PRO A 14 -9.14 11.28 -17.78
CA PRO A 14 -7.81 11.46 -17.23
C PRO A 14 -7.15 10.09 -16.96
N LEU A 15 -5.88 9.97 -17.33
CA LEU A 15 -5.08 8.76 -17.10
C LEU A 15 -4.60 8.66 -15.65
N VAL A 16 -4.33 9.79 -15.00
CA VAL A 16 -4.02 9.87 -13.57
C VAL A 16 -5.32 10.04 -12.78
N VAL A 17 -5.53 9.20 -11.78
CA VAL A 17 -6.74 9.17 -10.96
C VAL A 17 -6.34 9.11 -9.49
N ALA A 18 -6.81 10.05 -8.69
CA ALA A 18 -6.55 10.06 -7.25
C ALA A 18 -7.00 8.73 -6.60
N PRO A 19 -6.14 8.08 -5.81
CA PRO A 19 -6.49 6.82 -5.14
C PRO A 19 -7.54 7.07 -4.05
N ARG A 20 -8.40 6.08 -3.84
CA ARG A 20 -9.33 6.03 -2.72
C ARG A 20 -8.85 5.00 -1.72
N LEU A 21 -8.04 5.45 -0.75
CA LEU A 21 -7.40 4.59 0.24
C LEU A 21 -8.34 4.36 1.42
N GLY A 22 -9.15 3.31 1.34
CA GLY A 22 -10.09 3.02 2.43
C GLY A 22 -11.06 1.89 2.11
N ILE A 23 -11.90 1.61 3.10
CA ILE A 23 -13.04 0.70 2.95
C ILE A 23 -14.12 1.46 2.17
N ALA A 24 -14.60 0.84 1.10
CA ALA A 24 -15.58 1.47 0.25
C ALA A 24 -17.00 1.43 0.84
N ASP A 25 -17.76 2.44 0.50
CA ASP A 25 -19.09 2.74 1.00
C ASP A 25 -20.23 2.50 -0.04
N THR A 26 -19.88 2.05 -1.26
CA THR A 26 -20.91 1.69 -2.27
C THR A 26 -21.41 0.25 -2.08
N ALA A 27 -22.67 0.00 -2.41
CA ALA A 27 -23.25 -1.35 -2.30
C ALA A 27 -22.48 -2.39 -3.14
N ALA A 28 -22.01 -2.04 -4.34
CA ALA A 28 -21.21 -2.92 -5.19
C ALA A 28 -19.87 -3.26 -4.55
N ALA A 29 -19.20 -2.28 -3.96
CA ALA A 29 -17.93 -2.46 -3.29
C ALA A 29 -18.08 -3.26 -1.99
N ALA A 30 -19.14 -3.06 -1.21
CA ALA A 30 -19.43 -3.86 -0.02
C ALA A 30 -19.66 -5.33 -0.38
N VAL A 31 -20.44 -5.63 -1.43
CA VAL A 31 -20.64 -6.98 -1.93
C VAL A 31 -19.34 -7.61 -2.40
N LEU A 32 -18.53 -6.88 -3.20
CA LEU A 32 -17.23 -7.34 -3.66
C LEU A 32 -16.28 -7.64 -2.49
N ALA A 33 -16.23 -6.78 -1.49
CA ALA A 33 -15.37 -6.93 -0.32
C ALA A 33 -15.71 -8.17 0.51
N VAL A 34 -17.01 -8.50 0.67
CA VAL A 34 -17.44 -9.72 1.38
C VAL A 34 -17.06 -10.96 0.59
N ILE A 35 -17.32 -10.98 -0.72
CA ILE A 35 -16.98 -12.13 -1.58
C ILE A 35 -15.46 -12.30 -1.66
N ARG A 36 -14.69 -11.22 -1.72
CA ARG A 36 -13.22 -11.26 -1.69
C ARG A 36 -12.67 -11.95 -0.44
N ARG A 37 -13.28 -11.66 0.72
CA ARG A 37 -12.78 -12.16 2.02
C ARG A 37 -13.31 -13.57 2.36
N ARG A 38 -14.52 -13.93 1.92
CA ARG A 38 -15.23 -15.12 2.38
C ARG A 38 -15.66 -16.06 1.24
N GLY A 39 -15.47 -15.66 -0.02
CA GLY A 39 -15.92 -16.47 -1.17
C GLY A 39 -15.16 -17.78 -1.33
N PRO A 40 -15.81 -18.81 -1.92
CA PRO A 40 -17.16 -18.79 -2.52
C PRO A 40 -18.27 -18.76 -1.45
N ILE A 41 -19.29 -17.90 -1.63
CA ILE A 41 -20.41 -17.76 -0.69
C ILE A 41 -21.73 -17.53 -1.42
N THR A 42 -22.85 -17.86 -0.78
CA THR A 42 -24.19 -17.67 -1.32
C THR A 42 -24.73 -16.25 -1.08
N ARG A 43 -25.70 -15.83 -1.89
CA ARG A 43 -26.28 -14.47 -1.81
C ARG A 43 -26.94 -14.17 -0.45
N ASP A 44 -27.54 -15.15 0.21
CA ASP A 44 -28.13 -15.00 1.54
C ASP A 44 -27.09 -14.73 2.62
N VAL A 45 -25.87 -15.30 2.50
CA VAL A 45 -24.75 -14.98 3.39
C VAL A 45 -24.28 -13.54 3.15
N ILE A 46 -24.22 -13.09 1.88
CA ILE A 46 -23.87 -11.69 1.56
C ILE A 46 -24.90 -10.73 2.19
N VAL A 47 -26.20 -11.02 2.08
CA VAL A 47 -27.26 -10.23 2.73
C VAL A 47 -27.02 -10.09 4.22
N LYS A 48 -26.74 -11.21 4.92
CA LYS A 48 -26.51 -11.23 6.36
C LYS A 48 -25.29 -10.40 6.77
N VAL A 49 -24.20 -10.49 6.00
CA VAL A 49 -22.94 -9.82 6.34
C VAL A 49 -22.96 -8.33 6.00
N THR A 50 -23.62 -7.94 4.88
CA THR A 50 -23.64 -6.55 4.43
C THR A 50 -24.80 -5.74 4.98
N SER A 51 -25.81 -6.39 5.57
CA SER A 51 -27.08 -5.78 5.97
C SER A 51 -27.82 -5.09 4.80
N LEU A 52 -27.46 -5.40 3.56
CA LEU A 52 -28.16 -4.93 2.36
C LEU A 52 -29.41 -5.77 2.09
N SER A 53 -30.43 -5.18 1.44
CA SER A 53 -31.62 -5.94 1.03
C SER A 53 -31.26 -7.02 0.01
N ALA A 54 -32.01 -8.13 0.00
CA ALA A 54 -31.82 -9.20 -0.97
C ALA A 54 -31.91 -8.72 -2.42
N ALA A 55 -32.81 -7.79 -2.72
CA ALA A 55 -32.94 -7.16 -4.03
C ALA A 55 -31.68 -6.41 -4.43
N THR A 56 -31.09 -5.63 -3.50
CA THR A 56 -29.83 -4.92 -3.72
C THR A 56 -28.68 -5.89 -3.94
N VAL A 57 -28.53 -6.92 -3.10
CA VAL A 57 -27.47 -7.93 -3.28
C VAL A 57 -27.59 -8.63 -4.62
N ASN A 58 -28.79 -9.08 -5.02
CA ASN A 58 -29.00 -9.75 -6.31
C ASN A 58 -28.61 -8.84 -7.49
N ARG A 59 -29.04 -7.58 -7.46
CA ARG A 59 -28.68 -6.58 -8.49
C ARG A 59 -27.17 -6.37 -8.56
N GLN A 60 -26.50 -6.18 -7.40
CA GLN A 60 -25.05 -5.92 -7.39
C GLN A 60 -24.25 -7.15 -7.81
N VAL A 61 -24.63 -8.36 -7.38
CA VAL A 61 -24.01 -9.61 -7.84
C VAL A 61 -24.15 -9.75 -9.35
N GLY A 62 -25.35 -9.53 -9.92
CA GLY A 62 -25.55 -9.55 -11.37
C GLY A 62 -24.64 -8.55 -12.10
N THR A 63 -24.63 -7.28 -11.66
CA THR A 63 -23.78 -6.25 -12.24
C THR A 63 -22.28 -6.59 -12.16
N LEU A 64 -21.82 -7.20 -11.06
CA LEU A 64 -20.44 -7.62 -10.91
C LEU A 64 -20.09 -8.85 -11.77
N ILE A 65 -21.03 -9.76 -12.01
CA ILE A 65 -20.89 -10.86 -12.98
C ILE A 65 -20.77 -10.31 -14.39
N ASP A 66 -21.66 -9.39 -14.79
CA ASP A 66 -21.62 -8.74 -16.11
C ASP A 66 -20.32 -7.95 -16.32
N ALA A 67 -19.77 -7.37 -15.24
CA ALA A 67 -18.46 -6.76 -15.24
C ALA A 67 -17.30 -7.78 -15.32
N GLY A 68 -17.58 -9.08 -15.21
CA GLY A 68 -16.58 -10.15 -15.24
C GLY A 68 -15.78 -10.30 -13.94
N LEU A 69 -16.15 -9.59 -12.86
CA LEU A 69 -15.48 -9.64 -11.57
C LEU A 69 -15.88 -10.82 -10.70
N LEU A 70 -17.09 -11.33 -10.90
CA LEU A 70 -17.61 -12.49 -10.19
C LEU A 70 -17.95 -13.60 -11.17
N GLN A 71 -17.96 -14.81 -10.67
CA GLN A 71 -18.49 -16.01 -11.35
C GLN A 71 -19.30 -16.86 -10.40
N GLU A 72 -20.30 -17.53 -10.94
CA GLU A 72 -21.08 -18.53 -10.21
C GLU A 72 -20.33 -19.86 -10.14
N ARG A 73 -20.55 -20.58 -9.03
CA ARG A 73 -19.95 -21.89 -8.75
C ARG A 73 -21.05 -22.93 -8.56
N PRO A 74 -21.73 -23.36 -9.66
CA PRO A 74 -22.77 -24.39 -9.58
C PRO A 74 -22.21 -25.74 -9.09
N ASP A 75 -20.94 -26.01 -9.31
CA ASP A 75 -20.21 -27.17 -8.81
C ASP A 75 -20.13 -27.24 -7.28
N LEU A 76 -20.29 -26.10 -6.59
CA LEU A 76 -20.32 -26.01 -5.13
C LEU A 76 -21.75 -25.85 -4.56
N ALA A 77 -22.79 -25.97 -5.38
CA ALA A 77 -24.16 -25.92 -4.91
C ALA A 77 -24.49 -27.19 -4.10
N ALA A 78 -25.15 -27.01 -2.94
CA ALA A 78 -25.56 -28.14 -2.11
C ALA A 78 -26.55 -29.03 -2.86
N SER A 79 -26.23 -30.31 -3.04
CA SER A 79 -27.09 -31.31 -3.64
C SER A 79 -28.15 -31.77 -2.63
N GLY A 80 -29.40 -31.88 -3.07
CA GLY A 80 -30.49 -32.51 -2.27
C GLY A 80 -31.29 -31.53 -1.39
N ALA A 81 -31.08 -30.22 -1.45
CA ALA A 81 -31.95 -29.26 -0.75
C ALA A 81 -33.27 -29.08 -1.50
N VAL A 82 -34.41 -29.09 -0.76
CA VAL A 82 -35.69 -28.74 -1.32
C VAL A 82 -35.76 -27.29 -1.69
N GLY A 83 -36.01 -26.95 -2.95
CA GLY A 83 -36.09 -25.59 -3.49
C GLY A 83 -35.03 -25.28 -4.53
N ARG A 84 -35.01 -24.02 -5.01
CA ARG A 84 -34.02 -23.57 -6.00
C ARG A 84 -32.61 -23.66 -5.42
N PRO A 85 -31.64 -24.32 -6.09
CA PRO A 85 -30.28 -24.44 -5.60
C PRO A 85 -29.67 -23.07 -5.31
N ARG A 86 -29.03 -22.93 -4.14
CA ARG A 86 -28.28 -21.71 -3.75
C ARG A 86 -26.88 -21.78 -4.34
N VAL A 87 -26.71 -21.24 -5.53
CA VAL A 87 -25.42 -21.24 -6.22
C VAL A 87 -24.48 -20.21 -5.55
N PRO A 88 -23.31 -20.65 -5.02
CA PRO A 88 -22.33 -19.75 -4.51
C PRO A 88 -21.73 -18.88 -5.61
N VAL A 89 -21.25 -17.70 -5.22
CA VAL A 89 -20.48 -16.78 -6.10
C VAL A 89 -19.09 -16.58 -5.54
N GLU A 90 -18.12 -16.46 -6.42
CA GLU A 90 -16.74 -16.18 -6.07
C GLU A 90 -16.13 -15.10 -6.95
N LEU A 91 -14.98 -14.59 -6.53
CA LEU A 91 -14.21 -13.60 -7.28
C LEU A 91 -13.52 -14.26 -8.48
N ASN A 92 -13.81 -13.76 -9.69
CA ASN A 92 -13.14 -14.20 -10.91
C ASN A 92 -11.79 -13.51 -11.06
N HIS A 93 -10.81 -13.95 -10.28
CA HIS A 93 -9.52 -13.28 -10.16
C HIS A 93 -8.48 -13.66 -11.24
N ARG A 94 -8.65 -14.84 -11.87
CA ARG A 94 -7.65 -15.40 -12.80
C ARG A 94 -7.37 -14.53 -14.03
N PRO A 95 -8.37 -13.89 -14.69
CA PRO A 95 -8.13 -13.09 -15.89
C PRO A 95 -7.46 -11.75 -15.64
N PHE A 96 -7.39 -11.29 -14.39
CA PHE A 96 -7.02 -9.91 -14.05
C PHE A 96 -5.78 -9.83 -13.20
N LEU A 97 -5.07 -8.72 -13.32
CA LEU A 97 -4.05 -8.28 -12.39
C LEU A 97 -3.99 -6.75 -12.33
N THR A 98 -3.35 -6.22 -11.30
CA THR A 98 -2.94 -4.83 -11.20
C THR A 98 -1.44 -4.76 -10.98
N LEU A 99 -0.81 -3.65 -11.36
CA LEU A 99 0.62 -3.41 -11.19
C LEU A 99 0.85 -2.42 -10.07
N GLY A 100 1.58 -2.81 -9.03
CA GLY A 100 2.08 -1.94 -7.97
C GLY A 100 3.53 -1.53 -8.23
N LEU A 101 3.86 -0.27 -8.02
CA LEU A 101 5.21 0.26 -8.03
C LEU A 101 5.46 0.94 -6.68
N HIS A 102 6.42 0.46 -5.89
CA HIS A 102 6.91 1.21 -4.74
C HIS A 102 8.23 1.87 -5.11
N ILE A 103 8.28 3.21 -5.05
CA ILE A 103 9.49 3.98 -5.36
C ILE A 103 10.10 4.46 -4.04
N GLY A 104 11.12 3.76 -3.58
CA GLY A 104 11.94 4.13 -2.43
C GLY A 104 13.19 4.92 -2.84
N ALA A 105 13.90 5.46 -1.87
CA ALA A 105 15.13 6.21 -2.12
C ALA A 105 16.28 5.33 -2.67
N ARG A 106 16.30 4.04 -2.35
CA ARG A 106 17.36 3.08 -2.75
C ARG A 106 16.89 2.03 -3.73
N SER A 107 15.66 1.57 -3.59
CA SER A 107 15.12 0.50 -4.42
C SER A 107 13.67 0.77 -4.82
N ILE A 108 13.31 0.18 -5.95
CA ILE A 108 11.95 0.17 -6.49
C ILE A 108 11.47 -1.26 -6.46
N SER A 109 10.27 -1.49 -5.89
CA SER A 109 9.59 -2.78 -5.99
C SER A 109 8.51 -2.70 -7.06
N ILE A 110 8.51 -3.66 -7.98
CA ILE A 110 7.49 -3.84 -9.03
C ILE A 110 6.71 -5.09 -8.68
N VAL A 111 5.40 -4.97 -8.50
CA VAL A 111 4.55 -6.00 -7.90
C VAL A 111 3.35 -6.29 -8.78
N ALA A 112 3.16 -7.55 -9.15
CA ALA A 112 1.90 -8.01 -9.75
C ALA A 112 0.96 -8.48 -8.64
N THR A 113 -0.26 -7.93 -8.59
CA THR A 113 -1.26 -8.25 -7.58
C THR A 113 -2.54 -8.73 -8.24
N ASP A 114 -3.15 -9.81 -7.76
CA ASP A 114 -4.47 -10.23 -8.22
C ASP A 114 -5.58 -9.36 -7.62
N ILE A 115 -6.81 -9.47 -8.13
CA ILE A 115 -7.93 -8.69 -7.62
C ILE A 115 -8.45 -9.16 -6.25
N ARG A 116 -7.87 -10.20 -5.64
CA ARG A 116 -8.06 -10.57 -4.23
C ARG A 116 -7.16 -9.76 -3.31
N GLY A 117 -6.08 -9.19 -3.85
CA GLY A 117 -5.04 -8.50 -3.11
C GLY A 117 -3.82 -9.37 -2.80
N HIS A 118 -3.71 -10.55 -3.41
CA HIS A 118 -2.53 -11.41 -3.25
C HIS A 118 -1.42 -10.96 -4.20
N THR A 119 -0.23 -10.82 -3.67
CA THR A 119 0.98 -10.66 -4.49
C THR A 119 1.23 -11.94 -5.27
N LEU A 120 1.22 -11.85 -6.60
CA LEU A 120 1.48 -12.95 -7.52
C LEU A 120 2.99 -13.11 -7.77
N ASP A 121 3.69 -11.99 -7.86
CA ASP A 121 5.13 -11.89 -8.07
C ASP A 121 5.61 -10.49 -7.70
N ALA A 122 6.86 -10.37 -7.28
CA ALA A 122 7.50 -9.10 -7.01
C ALA A 122 8.97 -9.16 -7.43
N VAL A 123 9.45 -8.04 -7.97
CA VAL A 123 10.88 -7.86 -8.27
C VAL A 123 11.34 -6.53 -7.69
N GLU A 124 12.58 -6.52 -7.22
CA GLU A 124 13.23 -5.32 -6.71
C GLU A 124 14.36 -4.91 -7.64
N THR A 125 14.51 -3.60 -7.87
CA THR A 125 15.57 -3.02 -8.70
C THR A 125 16.09 -1.75 -8.03
N PRO A 126 17.37 -1.39 -8.20
CA PRO A 126 17.88 -0.12 -7.67
C PRO A 126 17.08 1.08 -8.21
N THR A 127 16.85 2.07 -7.36
CA THR A 127 16.24 3.33 -7.79
C THR A 127 17.25 4.12 -8.62
N PRO A 128 16.92 4.52 -9.86
CA PRO A 128 17.76 5.40 -10.64
C PRO A 128 17.99 6.72 -9.90
N GLN A 129 19.25 7.09 -9.71
CA GLN A 129 19.66 8.32 -9.03
C GLN A 129 19.78 9.52 -10.01
N ASN A 130 19.09 9.44 -11.13
CA ASN A 130 19.13 10.44 -12.20
C ASN A 130 17.98 11.43 -12.07
N ASP A 131 18.06 12.49 -12.89
CA ASP A 131 16.94 13.40 -13.12
C ASP A 131 15.65 12.60 -13.42
N PRO A 132 14.50 13.00 -12.87
CA PRO A 132 13.21 12.35 -13.12
C PRO A 132 12.87 12.26 -14.62
N ALA A 133 13.34 13.18 -15.44
CA ALA A 133 13.16 13.13 -16.89
C ALA A 133 13.80 11.88 -17.55
N ALA A 134 14.86 11.34 -16.97
CA ALA A 134 15.49 10.10 -17.43
C ALA A 134 15.04 8.89 -16.62
N ALA A 135 14.86 9.05 -15.29
CA ALA A 135 14.53 7.96 -14.39
C ALA A 135 13.12 7.39 -14.61
N LEU A 136 12.11 8.25 -14.81
CA LEU A 136 10.72 7.83 -14.95
C LEU A 136 10.43 7.04 -16.24
N PRO A 137 10.92 7.44 -17.42
CA PRO A 137 10.82 6.61 -18.61
C PRO A 137 11.49 5.24 -18.45
N ALA A 138 12.69 5.19 -17.88
CA ALA A 138 13.42 3.94 -17.65
C ALA A 138 12.66 3.00 -16.71
N LEU A 139 12.04 3.55 -15.64
CA LEU A 139 11.17 2.80 -14.74
C LEU A 139 9.95 2.24 -15.48
N ALA A 140 9.27 3.07 -16.27
CA ALA A 140 8.10 2.65 -17.03
C ALA A 140 8.45 1.54 -18.04
N ASP A 141 9.61 1.62 -18.70
CA ASP A 141 10.08 0.58 -19.61
C ASP A 141 10.44 -0.72 -18.87
N THR A 142 10.98 -0.62 -17.66
CA THR A 142 11.23 -1.79 -16.80
C THR A 142 9.90 -2.43 -16.36
N ALA A 143 8.92 -1.63 -15.96
CA ALA A 143 7.57 -2.10 -15.63
C ALA A 143 6.89 -2.76 -16.83
N ARG A 144 7.08 -2.21 -18.06
CA ARG A 144 6.56 -2.80 -19.29
C ARG A 144 7.18 -4.17 -19.56
N ARG A 145 8.52 -4.32 -19.44
CA ARG A 145 9.20 -5.61 -19.58
C ARG A 145 8.70 -6.63 -18.54
N TYR A 146 8.50 -6.19 -17.30
CA TYR A 146 7.94 -7.05 -16.26
C TYR A 146 6.54 -7.54 -16.62
N LEU A 147 5.68 -6.69 -17.16
CA LEU A 147 4.31 -7.06 -17.58
C LEU A 147 4.28 -8.07 -18.73
N GLN A 148 5.35 -8.21 -19.53
CA GLN A 148 5.42 -9.24 -20.57
C GLN A 148 5.25 -10.66 -20.03
N ARG A 149 5.58 -10.90 -18.76
CA ARG A 149 5.39 -12.19 -18.09
C ARG A 149 3.91 -12.53 -17.87
N TRP A 150 3.02 -11.53 -17.97
CA TRP A 150 1.61 -11.58 -17.63
C TRP A 150 0.66 -11.42 -18.82
N ARG A 151 1.12 -11.74 -20.04
CA ARG A 151 0.35 -11.52 -21.30
C ARG A 151 -1.02 -12.20 -21.33
N THR A 152 -1.23 -13.24 -20.53
CA THR A 152 -2.50 -13.98 -20.43
C THR A 152 -3.50 -13.30 -19.51
N ARG A 153 -3.10 -12.24 -18.78
CA ARG A 153 -3.96 -11.50 -17.86
C ARG A 153 -4.16 -10.07 -18.33
N GLN A 154 -5.34 -9.53 -18.10
CA GLN A 154 -5.63 -8.12 -18.32
C GLN A 154 -5.11 -7.30 -17.15
N VAL A 155 -4.23 -6.33 -17.42
CA VAL A 155 -3.79 -5.34 -16.45
C VAL A 155 -4.89 -4.29 -16.31
N LEU A 156 -5.46 -4.12 -15.11
CA LEU A 156 -6.59 -3.22 -14.88
C LEU A 156 -6.13 -1.80 -14.53
N TRP A 157 -5.07 -1.68 -13.72
CA TRP A 157 -4.63 -0.41 -13.14
C TRP A 157 -3.18 -0.47 -12.69
N VAL A 158 -2.54 0.70 -12.59
CA VAL A 158 -1.23 0.86 -11.97
C VAL A 158 -1.36 1.69 -10.70
N GLY A 159 -0.77 1.23 -9.60
CA GLY A 159 -0.63 1.97 -8.35
C GLY A 159 0.81 2.32 -8.08
N VAL A 160 1.09 3.55 -7.72
CA VAL A 160 2.43 4.00 -7.31
C VAL A 160 2.38 4.44 -5.87
N ALA A 161 3.19 3.81 -5.03
CA ALA A 161 3.47 4.23 -3.66
C ALA A 161 4.88 4.83 -3.62
N VAL A 162 5.04 6.09 -3.22
CA VAL A 162 6.31 6.79 -3.31
C VAL A 162 6.58 7.64 -2.07
N GLY A 163 7.85 7.76 -1.69
CA GLY A 163 8.29 8.66 -0.63
C GLY A 163 8.12 10.14 -0.97
N GLY A 164 8.08 10.98 0.06
CA GLY A 164 7.92 12.42 -0.10
C GLY A 164 6.47 12.87 -0.23
N THR A 165 6.27 14.07 -0.79
CA THR A 165 4.95 14.70 -0.95
C THR A 165 4.37 14.36 -2.32
N VAL A 166 3.11 13.93 -2.33
CA VAL A 166 2.37 13.53 -3.53
C VAL A 166 1.16 14.43 -3.71
N ASP A 167 1.03 15.02 -4.89
CA ASP A 167 -0.24 15.55 -5.38
C ASP A 167 -0.99 14.41 -6.08
N SER A 168 -1.93 13.81 -5.38
CA SER A 168 -2.67 12.65 -5.88
C SER A 168 -3.58 12.97 -7.08
N ALA A 169 -3.94 14.23 -7.30
CA ALA A 169 -4.79 14.65 -8.42
C ALA A 169 -4.02 14.65 -9.74
N THR A 170 -2.78 15.14 -9.71
CA THR A 170 -1.89 15.24 -10.88
C THR A 170 -0.91 14.07 -10.97
N GLY A 171 -0.67 13.34 -9.89
CA GLY A 171 0.36 12.31 -9.79
C GLY A 171 1.78 12.89 -9.74
N SER A 172 1.91 14.19 -9.41
CA SER A 172 3.21 14.84 -9.22
C SER A 172 3.82 14.52 -7.88
N VAL A 173 5.15 14.36 -7.83
CA VAL A 173 5.90 13.94 -6.63
C VAL A 173 7.07 14.87 -6.36
N THR A 174 7.19 15.31 -5.11
CA THR A 174 8.41 15.96 -4.59
C THR A 174 9.07 15.00 -3.62
N HIS A 175 10.26 14.47 -3.99
CA HIS A 175 11.02 13.51 -3.20
C HIS A 175 12.41 14.06 -2.86
N PRO A 176 12.63 14.59 -1.64
CA PRO A 176 13.87 15.28 -1.30
C PRO A 176 15.14 14.43 -1.48
N ARG A 177 15.10 13.16 -1.07
CA ARG A 177 16.27 12.25 -1.17
C ARG A 177 16.63 11.88 -2.62
N LEU A 178 15.71 11.97 -3.57
CA LEU A 178 15.96 11.78 -5.00
C LEU A 178 16.20 13.11 -5.74
N GLY A 179 16.09 14.24 -5.04
CA GLY A 179 16.19 15.55 -5.66
C GLY A 179 15.02 15.91 -6.59
N TRP A 180 13.92 15.15 -6.54
CA TRP A 180 12.78 15.37 -7.41
C TRP A 180 11.90 16.51 -6.91
N ARG A 181 11.58 17.44 -7.79
CA ARG A 181 10.66 18.56 -7.53
C ARG A 181 9.49 18.49 -8.50
N ALA A 182 8.29 18.29 -7.98
CA ALA A 182 7.04 18.16 -8.77
C ALA A 182 7.21 17.22 -9.98
N ALA A 183 7.94 16.12 -9.82
CA ALA A 183 8.21 15.15 -10.89
C ALA A 183 6.89 14.51 -11.37
N PRO A 184 6.61 14.43 -12.69
CA PRO A 184 5.32 13.99 -13.25
C PRO A 184 5.21 12.46 -13.27
N VAL A 185 5.35 11.82 -12.10
CA VAL A 185 5.40 10.36 -11.95
C VAL A 185 4.15 9.70 -12.53
N GLY A 186 2.97 10.17 -12.16
CA GLY A 186 1.70 9.59 -12.62
C GLY A 186 1.54 9.70 -14.13
N THR A 187 1.80 10.88 -14.69
CA THR A 187 1.65 11.17 -16.13
C THR A 187 2.59 10.32 -16.97
N VAL A 188 3.89 10.33 -16.64
CA VAL A 188 4.90 9.60 -17.43
C VAL A 188 4.62 8.09 -17.42
N ILE A 189 4.29 7.51 -16.26
CA ILE A 189 3.99 6.08 -16.16
C ILE A 189 2.69 5.76 -16.91
N ALA A 190 1.66 6.60 -16.80
CA ALA A 190 0.38 6.40 -17.47
C ALA A 190 0.51 6.41 -19.00
N GLU A 191 1.21 7.41 -19.55
CA GLU A 191 1.43 7.55 -20.98
C GLU A 191 2.28 6.41 -21.55
N ARG A 192 3.37 6.06 -20.85
CA ARG A 192 4.29 5.01 -21.29
C ARG A 192 3.67 3.62 -21.26
N LEU A 193 2.84 3.31 -20.26
CA LEU A 193 2.20 2.00 -20.15
C LEU A 193 0.85 1.94 -20.87
N GLY A 194 0.25 3.06 -21.23
CA GLY A 194 -1.12 3.10 -21.78
C GLY A 194 -2.17 2.64 -20.76
N LEU A 195 -1.93 2.85 -19.45
CA LEU A 195 -2.78 2.38 -18.36
C LEU A 195 -3.12 3.55 -17.42
N ARG A 196 -4.23 3.41 -16.68
CA ARG A 196 -4.56 4.37 -15.62
C ARG A 196 -3.64 4.18 -14.44
N VAL A 197 -3.24 5.30 -13.83
CA VAL A 197 -2.31 5.35 -12.71
C VAL A 197 -2.93 6.07 -11.53
N SER A 198 -2.74 5.54 -10.35
CA SER A 198 -2.99 6.22 -9.08
C SER A 198 -1.66 6.36 -8.33
N VAL A 199 -1.39 7.55 -7.77
CA VAL A 199 -0.16 7.83 -7.02
C VAL A 199 -0.53 8.21 -5.59
N ALA A 200 0.13 7.61 -4.61
CA ALA A 200 -0.04 7.89 -3.19
C ALA A 200 1.30 8.01 -2.47
N SER A 201 1.31 8.68 -1.32
CA SER A 201 2.47 8.59 -0.43
C SER A 201 2.62 7.15 0.07
N HIS A 202 3.85 6.71 0.27
CA HIS A 202 4.11 5.33 0.69
C HIS A 202 3.54 5.02 2.09
N VAL A 203 3.57 5.97 3.01
CA VAL A 203 3.03 5.78 4.37
C VAL A 203 1.51 5.61 4.33
N ASP A 204 0.82 6.44 3.55
CA ASP A 204 -0.63 6.33 3.35
C ASP A 204 -0.98 5.00 2.67
N ALA A 205 -0.18 4.58 1.70
CA ALA A 205 -0.35 3.30 1.00
C ALA A 205 -0.19 2.11 1.96
N MET A 206 0.80 2.14 2.86
CA MET A 206 1.01 1.08 3.85
C MET A 206 -0.10 1.04 4.91
N ALA A 207 -0.56 2.21 5.38
CA ALA A 207 -1.72 2.30 6.26
C ALA A 207 -2.98 1.76 5.59
N ALA A 208 -3.17 2.04 4.31
CA ALA A 208 -4.27 1.49 3.51
C ALA A 208 -4.16 -0.03 3.36
N ALA A 209 -2.95 -0.58 3.16
CA ALA A 209 -2.75 -2.02 3.09
C ALA A 209 -3.15 -2.70 4.41
N GLU A 210 -2.72 -2.14 5.53
CA GLU A 210 -3.09 -2.62 6.86
C GLU A 210 -4.61 -2.57 7.10
N LEU A 211 -5.27 -1.50 6.65
CA LEU A 211 -6.72 -1.34 6.76
C LEU A 211 -7.50 -2.33 5.89
N VAL A 212 -7.06 -2.57 4.65
CA VAL A 212 -7.82 -3.34 3.65
C VAL A 212 -7.50 -4.83 3.69
N PHE A 213 -6.24 -5.19 3.98
CA PHE A 213 -5.73 -6.57 3.93
C PHE A 213 -5.26 -7.10 5.29
N GLY A 214 -5.11 -6.24 6.30
CA GLY A 214 -4.69 -6.63 7.63
C GLY A 214 -5.69 -7.58 8.31
N LEU A 215 -5.30 -8.10 9.46
CA LEU A 215 -6.15 -9.01 10.23
C LEU A 215 -7.47 -8.32 10.61
N PRO A 216 -8.61 -9.03 10.46
CA PRO A 216 -9.88 -8.53 10.96
C PRO A 216 -9.76 -8.26 12.46
N ARG A 217 -10.02 -7.06 12.87
CA ARG A 217 -10.27 -6.74 14.29
C ARG A 217 -11.75 -6.89 14.53
N SER A 218 -12.14 -7.24 15.75
CA SER A 218 -13.52 -7.36 16.24
C SER A 218 -14.59 -6.78 15.30
N ASP A 219 -15.82 -7.15 15.36
CA ASP A 219 -16.90 -6.78 14.42
C ASP A 219 -17.09 -5.26 14.20
N ALA A 220 -16.43 -4.41 15.01
CA ALA A 220 -16.33 -2.97 14.79
C ALA A 220 -14.91 -2.59 14.30
N PRO A 221 -14.77 -1.97 13.11
CA PRO A 221 -13.50 -1.41 12.70
C PRO A 221 -13.07 -0.33 13.71
N ALA A 222 -11.79 -0.32 14.09
CA ALA A 222 -11.24 0.75 14.92
C ALA A 222 -11.58 2.10 14.26
N ALA A 223 -12.16 3.02 15.01
CA ALA A 223 -12.55 4.32 14.48
C ALA A 223 -11.31 5.08 14.01
N THR A 224 -10.20 4.94 14.74
CA THR A 224 -8.92 5.62 14.44
C THR A 224 -7.75 4.66 14.62
N THR A 225 -6.88 4.56 13.62
CA THR A 225 -5.61 3.82 13.72
C THR A 225 -4.45 4.74 13.37
N LEU A 226 -3.46 4.78 14.23
CA LEU A 226 -2.16 5.38 13.95
C LEU A 226 -1.25 4.32 13.32
N TYR A 227 -0.74 4.59 12.12
CA TYR A 227 0.28 3.78 11.46
C TYR A 227 1.60 4.55 11.46
N VAL A 228 2.65 3.99 12.05
CA VAL A 228 3.99 4.60 12.07
C VAL A 228 4.95 3.77 11.22
N TYR A 229 5.65 4.42 10.33
CA TYR A 229 6.65 3.82 9.44
C TYR A 229 8.05 4.33 9.78
N ALA A 230 9.01 3.41 9.83
CA ALA A 230 10.43 3.77 9.95
C ALA A 230 11.31 2.84 9.12
N ARG A 231 12.20 3.45 8.34
CA ARG A 231 13.29 2.84 7.57
C ARG A 231 14.35 3.89 7.28
N GLU A 232 14.48 4.37 6.01
CA GLU A 232 15.33 5.52 5.66
C GLU A 232 14.73 6.85 6.13
N THR A 233 13.41 6.90 6.25
CA THR A 233 12.64 8.05 6.76
C THR A 233 11.70 7.58 7.85
N VAL A 234 11.20 8.53 8.64
CA VAL A 234 10.19 8.27 9.66
C VAL A 234 8.94 9.11 9.40
N GLY A 235 7.82 8.43 9.24
CA GLY A 235 6.55 9.08 8.96
C GLY A 235 5.38 8.34 9.60
N PHE A 236 4.20 8.95 9.53
CA PHE A 236 2.99 8.33 10.03
C PHE A 236 1.79 8.64 9.12
N ALA A 237 0.78 7.79 9.21
CA ALA A 237 -0.53 8.01 8.62
C ALA A 237 -1.62 7.70 9.63
N LEU A 238 -2.77 8.34 9.47
CA LEU A 238 -3.98 8.08 10.25
C LEU A 238 -5.04 7.44 9.37
N THR A 239 -5.72 6.44 9.91
CA THR A 239 -6.99 6.00 9.35
C THR A 239 -8.11 6.42 10.28
N ILE A 240 -9.15 7.03 9.71
CA ILE A 240 -10.30 7.55 10.47
C ILE A 240 -11.56 7.03 9.77
N GLY A 241 -12.44 6.36 10.51
CA GLY A 241 -13.69 5.86 9.97
C GLY A 241 -13.52 4.94 8.75
N GLY A 242 -12.48 4.11 8.74
CA GLY A 242 -12.20 3.19 7.63
C GLY A 242 -11.58 3.83 6.38
N LYS A 243 -11.04 5.04 6.48
CA LYS A 243 -10.36 5.76 5.37
C LYS A 243 -9.02 6.30 5.85
N VAL A 244 -8.01 6.25 4.99
CA VAL A 244 -6.74 6.93 5.26
C VAL A 244 -6.96 8.44 5.15
N HIS A 245 -6.57 9.16 6.19
CA HIS A 245 -6.57 10.62 6.18
C HIS A 245 -5.39 11.11 5.33
N THR A 246 -5.69 11.77 4.22
CA THR A 246 -4.68 12.28 3.27
C THR A 246 -4.66 13.81 3.32
N PRO A 247 -3.76 14.43 4.09
CA PRO A 247 -3.68 15.89 4.18
C PRO A 247 -3.23 16.52 2.87
N ALA A 248 -3.75 17.71 2.56
CA ALA A 248 -3.40 18.44 1.33
C ALA A 248 -1.91 18.84 1.25
N ARG A 249 -1.22 18.92 2.40
CA ARG A 249 0.20 19.28 2.48
C ARG A 249 1.16 18.09 2.43
N GLY A 250 0.65 16.88 2.17
CA GLY A 250 1.42 15.64 2.15
C GLY A 250 1.29 14.81 3.43
N PRO A 251 1.99 13.65 3.48
CA PRO A 251 1.91 12.71 4.58
C PRO A 251 2.46 13.29 5.88
N GLY A 252 2.00 12.74 7.00
CA GLY A 252 2.56 13.05 8.31
C GLY A 252 4.04 12.63 8.40
N SER A 253 4.87 13.53 8.88
CA SER A 253 6.30 13.27 9.12
C SER A 253 6.70 13.65 10.54
N ILE A 254 7.43 12.76 11.17
CA ILE A 254 8.06 12.99 12.48
C ILE A 254 9.57 12.93 12.39
N ALA A 255 10.12 13.00 11.18
CA ALA A 255 11.56 12.95 10.92
C ALA A 255 12.34 14.00 11.73
N GLY A 256 11.80 15.22 11.83
CA GLY A 256 12.39 16.33 12.57
C GLY A 256 12.08 16.37 14.08
N LEU A 257 11.38 15.36 14.64
CA LEU A 257 11.12 15.34 16.07
C LEU A 257 12.44 15.29 16.86
N PRO A 258 12.66 16.19 17.83
CA PRO A 258 13.88 16.16 18.61
C PRO A 258 13.92 14.94 19.54
N VAL A 259 15.06 14.26 19.59
CA VAL A 259 15.38 13.20 20.53
C VAL A 259 16.55 13.60 21.39
N GLN A 260 16.53 13.21 22.68
CA GLN A 260 17.56 13.60 23.62
C GLN A 260 18.93 12.97 23.30
N ARG A 261 18.89 11.71 22.81
CA ARG A 261 20.10 10.95 22.47
C ARG A 261 19.84 10.10 21.23
N ASP A 262 20.74 10.22 20.26
CA ASP A 262 20.85 9.30 19.14
C ASP A 262 21.59 8.02 19.56
N LEU A 263 21.91 7.16 18.59
CA LEU A 263 22.66 5.92 18.80
C LEU A 263 24.12 6.14 19.22
N ASN A 264 24.63 7.38 19.19
CA ASN A 264 25.96 7.79 19.67
C ASN A 264 25.87 8.62 20.96
N GLY A 265 24.68 8.78 21.53
CA GLY A 265 24.46 9.51 22.76
C GLY A 265 24.36 11.04 22.60
N GLN A 266 24.19 11.55 21.37
CA GLN A 266 24.10 12.98 21.09
C GLN A 266 22.65 13.42 20.80
N PRO A 267 22.27 14.67 21.13
CA PRO A 267 21.00 15.24 20.67
C PRO A 267 20.89 15.22 19.15
N ALA A 268 19.75 14.81 18.63
CA ALA A 268 19.52 14.67 17.20
C ALA A 268 18.04 14.83 16.83
N THR A 269 17.74 14.78 15.54
CA THR A 269 16.36 14.53 15.05
C THR A 269 16.04 13.05 15.10
N LEU A 270 14.76 12.69 15.15
CA LEU A 270 14.35 11.29 15.16
C LEU A 270 14.89 10.52 13.94
N GLU A 271 14.82 11.12 12.75
CA GLU A 271 15.35 10.46 11.54
C GLU A 271 16.86 10.23 11.62
N ASP A 272 17.62 11.21 12.11
CA ASP A 272 19.06 11.10 12.28
C ASP A 272 19.45 10.09 13.37
N ALA A 273 18.56 9.84 14.32
CA ALA A 273 18.75 8.85 15.38
C ALA A 273 18.39 7.42 14.96
N VAL A 274 17.33 7.21 14.16
CA VAL A 274 16.78 5.87 13.98
C VAL A 274 16.76 5.37 12.53
N SER A 275 17.16 6.19 11.54
CA SER A 275 17.19 5.75 10.13
C SER A 275 18.18 4.60 9.93
N ASP A 276 18.01 3.86 8.83
CA ASP A 276 18.95 2.80 8.46
C ASP A 276 20.39 3.34 8.33
N ASP A 277 20.54 4.56 7.80
CA ASP A 277 21.83 5.24 7.72
C ASP A 277 22.40 5.56 9.10
N ALA A 278 21.57 5.95 10.07
CA ALA A 278 22.01 6.21 11.44
C ALA A 278 22.59 4.95 12.10
N VAL A 279 21.89 3.81 11.97
CA VAL A 279 22.36 2.52 12.51
C VAL A 279 23.71 2.13 11.90
N VAL A 280 23.84 2.26 10.58
CA VAL A 280 25.10 1.91 9.88
C VAL A 280 26.24 2.82 10.32
N ARG A 281 26.00 4.15 10.43
CA ARG A 281 27.00 5.11 10.93
C ARG A 281 27.44 4.80 12.36
N ALA A 282 26.48 4.55 13.26
CA ALA A 282 26.77 4.24 14.66
C ALA A 282 27.55 2.92 14.81
N ALA A 283 27.15 1.86 14.08
CA ALA A 283 27.86 0.60 14.10
C ALA A 283 29.31 0.70 13.62
N ARG A 284 29.58 1.53 12.60
CA ARG A 284 30.94 1.81 12.12
C ARG A 284 31.75 2.64 13.11
N ALA A 285 31.16 3.71 13.65
CA ALA A 285 31.83 4.60 14.59
C ALA A 285 32.23 3.86 15.89
N ALA A 286 31.39 2.96 16.37
CA ALA A 286 31.67 2.15 17.54
C ALA A 286 32.57 0.93 17.25
N GLY A 287 33.01 0.70 16.01
CA GLY A 287 33.82 -0.46 15.63
C GLY A 287 33.10 -1.81 15.73
N ILE A 288 31.76 -1.82 15.91
CA ILE A 288 30.94 -3.02 16.07
C ILE A 288 30.92 -3.83 14.77
N VAL A 289 30.59 -3.17 13.64
CA VAL A 289 30.63 -3.77 12.30
C VAL A 289 31.33 -2.77 11.36
N PRO A 290 32.68 -2.69 11.36
CA PRO A 290 33.41 -1.63 10.64
C PRO A 290 33.11 -1.55 9.14
N GLY A 291 32.82 -2.71 8.51
CA GLY A 291 32.50 -2.83 7.08
C GLY A 291 30.99 -2.78 6.77
N ALA A 292 30.12 -2.41 7.72
CA ALA A 292 28.69 -2.40 7.48
C ALA A 292 28.32 -1.42 6.36
N THR A 293 27.61 -1.93 5.35
CA THR A 293 27.02 -1.13 4.26
C THR A 293 25.50 -1.06 4.35
N SER A 294 24.90 -1.85 5.24
CA SER A 294 23.46 -1.91 5.43
C SER A 294 23.09 -2.34 6.85
N VAL A 295 21.88 -2.04 7.29
CA VAL A 295 21.34 -2.52 8.57
C VAL A 295 21.30 -4.05 8.61
N ALA A 296 21.08 -4.71 7.48
CA ALA A 296 21.11 -6.17 7.41
C ALA A 296 22.44 -6.78 7.87
N ALA A 297 23.57 -6.08 7.67
CA ALA A 297 24.86 -6.53 8.19
C ALA A 297 24.89 -6.43 9.72
N VAL A 298 24.37 -5.35 10.31
CA VAL A 298 24.27 -5.16 11.76
C VAL A 298 23.33 -6.17 12.40
N THR A 299 22.15 -6.39 11.80
CA THR A 299 21.17 -7.39 12.27
C THR A 299 21.77 -8.81 12.24
N ARG A 300 22.55 -9.13 11.21
CA ARG A 300 23.22 -10.43 11.11
C ARG A 300 24.27 -10.61 12.19
N ALA A 301 25.05 -9.56 12.49
CA ALA A 301 26.02 -9.58 13.59
C ALA A 301 25.33 -9.80 14.95
N ALA A 302 24.24 -9.08 15.21
CA ALA A 302 23.44 -9.24 16.43
C ALA A 302 22.93 -10.68 16.59
N ARG A 303 22.38 -11.27 15.53
CA ARG A 303 21.92 -12.69 15.52
C ARG A 303 23.06 -13.69 15.64
N ALA A 304 24.27 -13.32 15.25
CA ALA A 304 25.48 -14.11 15.45
C ALA A 304 26.09 -14.00 16.86
N GLY A 305 25.45 -13.22 17.75
CA GLY A 305 25.85 -13.07 19.14
C GLY A 305 26.68 -11.83 19.46
N ASP A 306 26.85 -10.91 18.51
CA ASP A 306 27.52 -9.62 18.77
C ASP A 306 26.63 -8.75 19.67
N THR A 307 27.06 -8.58 20.92
CA THR A 307 26.32 -7.85 21.95
C THR A 307 26.22 -6.36 21.68
N GLY A 308 27.23 -5.77 21.02
CA GLY A 308 27.23 -4.36 20.63
C GLY A 308 26.20 -4.10 19.54
N ALA A 309 26.13 -4.97 18.53
CA ALA A 309 25.13 -4.89 17.48
C ALA A 309 23.70 -5.07 18.02
N ALA A 310 23.51 -6.01 18.96
CA ALA A 310 22.23 -6.21 19.62
C ALA A 310 21.82 -4.99 20.45
N ALA A 311 22.73 -4.41 21.24
CA ALA A 311 22.49 -3.20 22.02
C ALA A 311 22.09 -2.02 21.13
N LEU A 312 22.80 -1.81 20.02
CA LEU A 312 22.51 -0.73 19.06
C LEU A 312 21.10 -0.84 18.47
N LEU A 313 20.66 -2.07 18.10
CA LEU A 313 19.31 -2.32 17.57
C LEU A 313 18.23 -2.17 18.66
N THR A 314 18.54 -2.53 19.91
CA THR A 314 17.66 -2.33 21.06
C THR A 314 17.49 -0.84 21.37
N ASP A 315 18.57 -0.06 21.34
CA ASP A 315 18.50 1.40 21.50
C ASP A 315 17.66 2.07 20.40
N ARG A 316 17.81 1.62 19.14
CA ARG A 316 16.95 2.07 18.05
C ARG A 316 15.48 1.77 18.36
N ALA A 317 15.17 0.56 18.81
CA ALA A 317 13.82 0.14 19.14
C ALA A 317 13.23 0.99 20.29
N ARG A 318 14.02 1.28 21.32
CA ARG A 318 13.62 2.13 22.45
C ARG A 318 13.27 3.56 21.98
N ILE A 319 14.13 4.19 21.20
CA ILE A 319 13.89 5.56 20.66
C ILE A 319 12.60 5.59 19.81
N LEU A 320 12.38 4.56 18.98
CA LEU A 320 11.16 4.42 18.18
C LEU A 320 9.93 4.24 19.07
N GLY A 321 10.00 3.41 20.10
CA GLY A 321 8.91 3.19 21.05
C GLY A 321 8.50 4.48 21.77
N GLU A 322 9.48 5.28 22.21
CA GLU A 322 9.24 6.59 22.84
C GLU A 322 8.56 7.59 21.87
N ALA A 323 8.98 7.60 20.62
CA ALA A 323 8.37 8.47 19.59
C ALA A 323 6.93 8.03 19.26
N VAL A 324 6.69 6.73 19.16
CA VAL A 324 5.34 6.16 18.96
C VAL A 324 4.42 6.50 20.13
N ALA A 325 4.91 6.43 21.37
CA ALA A 325 4.16 6.82 22.56
C ALA A 325 3.72 8.28 22.52
N LEU A 326 4.64 9.19 22.16
CA LEU A 326 4.32 10.60 22.03
C LEU A 326 3.21 10.85 21.00
N LEU A 327 3.28 10.19 19.84
CA LEU A 327 2.23 10.30 18.81
C LEU A 327 0.89 9.74 19.31
N ALA A 328 0.93 8.61 20.00
CA ALA A 328 -0.29 8.01 20.57
C ALA A 328 -0.94 8.93 21.61
N ASP A 329 -0.15 9.54 22.50
CA ASP A 329 -0.66 10.49 23.48
C ASP A 329 -1.26 11.76 22.85
N LEU A 330 -0.67 12.24 21.73
CA LEU A 330 -1.15 13.42 21.02
C LEU A 330 -2.42 13.16 20.21
N LEU A 331 -2.52 11.98 19.58
CA LEU A 331 -3.57 11.65 18.61
C LEU A 331 -4.67 10.77 19.19
N ASN A 332 -4.44 10.15 20.35
CA ASN A 332 -5.34 9.25 21.07
C ASN A 332 -6.06 8.23 20.15
N PRO A 333 -5.32 7.41 19.37
CA PRO A 333 -5.91 6.45 18.45
C PRO A 333 -6.43 5.21 19.18
N ASP A 334 -7.46 4.55 18.64
CA ASP A 334 -7.94 3.26 19.14
C ASP A 334 -6.92 2.13 18.94
N SER A 335 -5.97 2.33 18.02
CA SER A 335 -5.00 1.31 17.61
C SER A 335 -3.72 1.92 17.07
N VAL A 336 -2.60 1.31 17.46
CA VAL A 336 -1.26 1.68 16.98
C VAL A 336 -0.63 0.51 16.22
N VAL A 337 -0.20 0.76 14.99
CA VAL A 337 0.49 -0.20 14.13
C VAL A 337 1.82 0.40 13.72
N VAL A 338 2.88 -0.40 13.79
CA VAL A 338 4.20 0.02 13.34
C VAL A 338 4.68 -0.86 12.18
N GLY A 339 5.36 -0.27 11.21
CA GLY A 339 5.85 -0.96 10.04
C GLY A 339 7.11 -0.35 9.45
N GLY A 340 7.66 -1.01 8.44
CA GLY A 340 8.95 -0.68 7.88
C GLY A 340 10.09 -1.46 8.53
N GLN A 341 11.20 -1.55 7.82
CA GLN A 341 12.32 -2.41 8.20
C GLN A 341 12.92 -2.11 9.57
N ALA A 342 12.76 -0.87 10.09
CA ALA A 342 13.20 -0.53 11.44
C ALA A 342 12.49 -1.35 12.53
N PHE A 343 11.26 -1.80 12.26
CA PHE A 343 10.49 -2.63 13.17
C PHE A 343 10.48 -4.11 12.78
N THR A 344 10.62 -4.43 11.49
CA THR A 344 10.38 -5.78 10.97
C THR A 344 11.66 -6.58 10.70
N CYS A 345 12.79 -5.92 10.39
CA CYS A 345 14.06 -6.63 10.15
C CYS A 345 14.71 -7.21 11.41
N TYR A 346 14.38 -6.69 12.58
CA TYR A 346 14.82 -7.18 13.89
C TYR A 346 13.60 -7.35 14.81
N PRO A 347 12.79 -8.40 14.60
CA PRO A 347 11.56 -8.64 15.38
C PRO A 347 11.82 -8.77 16.88
N GLU A 348 13.02 -9.20 17.26
CA GLU A 348 13.51 -9.31 18.63
C GLU A 348 13.44 -7.94 19.37
N GLY A 349 13.56 -6.83 18.64
CA GLY A 349 13.44 -5.48 19.15
C GLY A 349 12.01 -5.03 19.47
N MET A 350 10.97 -5.77 19.02
CA MET A 350 9.57 -5.36 19.25
C MET A 350 9.17 -5.33 20.73
N ALA A 351 9.75 -6.19 21.55
CA ALA A 351 9.54 -6.15 23.00
C ALA A 351 9.99 -4.80 23.58
N GLU A 352 11.18 -4.31 23.18
CA GLU A 352 11.68 -3.01 23.64
C GLU A 352 10.84 -1.85 23.12
N VAL A 353 10.33 -1.92 21.86
CA VAL A 353 9.37 -0.91 21.35
C VAL A 353 8.13 -0.85 22.24
N GLN A 354 7.56 -2.01 22.59
CA GLN A 354 6.36 -2.11 23.44
C GLN A 354 6.63 -1.63 24.89
N ASP A 355 7.77 -2.00 25.45
CA ASP A 355 8.19 -1.60 26.78
C ASP A 355 8.46 -0.08 26.85
N ALA A 356 9.15 0.48 25.87
CA ALA A 356 9.41 1.92 25.79
C ALA A 356 8.09 2.71 25.60
N PHE A 357 7.19 2.20 24.76
CA PHE A 357 5.84 2.74 24.62
C PHE A 357 5.09 2.74 25.94
N ALA A 358 5.03 1.59 26.63
CA ALA A 358 4.29 1.43 27.88
C ALA A 358 4.84 2.29 29.03
N ARG A 359 6.17 2.49 29.08
CA ARG A 359 6.81 3.38 30.08
C ARG A 359 6.50 4.85 29.86
N ARG A 360 6.25 5.27 28.63
CA ARG A 360 6.11 6.69 28.28
C ARG A 360 4.68 7.13 28.01
N SER A 361 3.86 6.27 27.39
CA SER A 361 2.49 6.64 27.02
C SER A 361 1.58 6.75 28.25
N THR A 362 0.74 7.77 28.25
CA THR A 362 -0.33 7.98 29.24
C THR A 362 -1.65 7.31 28.82
N VAL A 363 -1.74 6.83 27.57
CA VAL A 363 -2.92 6.13 27.05
C VAL A 363 -3.01 4.74 27.64
N SER A 364 -3.97 4.53 28.56
CA SER A 364 -4.17 3.26 29.23
C SER A 364 -4.61 2.16 28.26
N GLY A 365 -3.94 1.00 28.29
CA GLY A 365 -4.31 -0.19 27.51
C GLY A 365 -3.93 -0.14 26.03
N GLY A 366 -3.23 0.89 25.57
CA GLY A 366 -2.72 0.99 24.20
C GLY A 366 -1.69 -0.10 23.92
N GLN A 367 -1.92 -0.94 22.92
CA GLN A 367 -0.95 -1.93 22.46
C GLN A 367 -0.38 -1.52 21.10
N VAL A 368 0.95 -1.49 21.01
CA VAL A 368 1.66 -1.33 19.74
C VAL A 368 1.86 -2.72 19.12
N ARG A 369 1.43 -2.87 17.87
CA ARG A 369 1.68 -4.09 17.12
C ARG A 369 2.47 -3.82 15.83
N ALA A 370 3.27 -4.79 15.41
CA ALA A 370 3.87 -4.76 14.10
C ALA A 370 2.81 -4.98 13.00
N THR A 371 3.10 -4.45 11.81
CA THR A 371 2.34 -4.75 10.59
C THR A 371 2.32 -6.25 10.30
N VAL A 372 1.21 -6.74 9.77
CA VAL A 372 1.09 -8.16 9.38
C VAL A 372 1.88 -8.50 8.12
N PHE A 373 2.37 -7.50 7.39
CA PHE A 373 3.09 -7.70 6.13
C PHE A 373 4.60 -7.89 6.31
N GLY A 374 5.13 -7.67 7.52
CA GLY A 374 6.57 -7.79 7.77
C GLY A 374 7.39 -6.96 6.78
N ASP A 375 8.37 -7.60 6.14
CA ASP A 375 9.26 -6.96 5.17
C ASP A 375 8.58 -6.58 3.85
N ARG A 376 7.40 -7.17 3.58
CA ARG A 376 6.63 -6.95 2.34
C ARG A 376 5.63 -5.80 2.43
N VAL A 377 5.69 -4.98 3.47
CA VAL A 377 4.75 -3.86 3.65
C VAL A 377 4.78 -2.87 2.48
N GLN A 378 5.92 -2.68 1.84
CA GLN A 378 6.08 -1.80 0.67
C GLN A 378 5.35 -2.38 -0.55
N GLU A 379 5.47 -3.69 -0.78
CA GLU A 379 4.75 -4.41 -1.83
C GLU A 379 3.24 -4.36 -1.60
N ALA A 380 2.79 -4.61 -0.37
CA ALA A 380 1.38 -4.54 0.01
C ALA A 380 0.82 -3.12 -0.19
N GLY A 381 1.58 -2.08 0.18
CA GLY A 381 1.24 -0.68 -0.05
C GLY A 381 1.07 -0.36 -1.53
N ALA A 382 2.01 -0.75 -2.38
CA ALA A 382 1.90 -0.56 -3.83
C ALA A 382 0.70 -1.34 -4.42
N GLY A 383 0.48 -2.57 -3.95
CA GLY A 383 -0.65 -3.42 -4.34
C GLY A 383 -2.00 -2.78 -4.01
N VAL A 384 -2.18 -2.25 -2.79
CA VAL A 384 -3.46 -1.63 -2.41
C VAL A 384 -3.74 -0.36 -3.19
N VAL A 385 -2.72 0.45 -3.52
CA VAL A 385 -2.90 1.64 -4.38
C VAL A 385 -3.39 1.23 -5.76
N SER A 386 -2.82 0.17 -6.34
CA SER A 386 -3.23 -0.35 -7.66
C SER A 386 -4.66 -0.90 -7.67
N LEU A 387 -5.17 -1.37 -6.54
CA LEU A 387 -6.52 -1.91 -6.37
C LEU A 387 -7.53 -0.87 -5.89
N SER A 388 -7.07 0.31 -5.45
CA SER A 388 -7.91 1.31 -4.77
C SER A 388 -9.13 1.75 -5.59
N ALA A 389 -8.96 1.95 -6.89
CA ALA A 389 -10.07 2.31 -7.78
C ALA A 389 -11.09 1.17 -7.93
N LEU A 390 -10.60 -0.07 -8.06
CA LEU A 390 -11.45 -1.26 -8.18
C LEU A 390 -12.26 -1.51 -6.90
N TYR A 391 -11.63 -1.36 -5.75
CA TYR A 391 -12.29 -1.61 -4.47
C TYR A 391 -13.26 -0.50 -4.07
N ALA A 392 -13.01 0.74 -4.49
CA ALA A 392 -13.90 1.87 -4.22
C ALA A 392 -15.15 1.87 -5.11
N ASP A 393 -15.02 1.56 -6.40
CA ASP A 393 -16.11 1.50 -7.37
C ASP A 393 -15.80 0.47 -8.46
N PRO A 394 -16.08 -0.82 -8.19
CA PRO A 394 -15.68 -1.91 -9.06
C PRO A 394 -16.29 -1.83 -10.47
N VAL A 395 -17.54 -1.40 -10.57
CA VAL A 395 -18.25 -1.34 -11.85
C VAL A 395 -17.66 -0.24 -12.75
N SER A 396 -17.46 0.96 -12.21
CA SER A 396 -16.87 2.06 -12.96
C SER A 396 -15.39 1.79 -13.30
N ALA A 397 -14.64 1.16 -12.40
CA ALA A 397 -13.25 0.79 -12.66
C ALA A 397 -13.15 -0.18 -13.84
N MET A 398 -13.98 -1.22 -13.88
CA MET A 398 -14.01 -2.18 -14.99
C MET A 398 -14.45 -1.54 -16.30
N ARG A 399 -15.45 -0.67 -16.26
CA ARG A 399 -15.87 0.08 -17.46
C ARG A 399 -14.72 0.91 -18.03
N ARG A 400 -13.99 1.61 -17.17
CA ARG A 400 -12.84 2.42 -17.56
C ARG A 400 -11.69 1.56 -18.10
N ALA A 401 -11.42 0.41 -17.50
CA ALA A 401 -10.39 -0.52 -17.97
C ALA A 401 -10.74 -1.11 -19.35
N ARG A 402 -12.01 -1.48 -19.58
CA ARG A 402 -12.50 -1.97 -20.89
C ARG A 402 -12.44 -0.88 -21.96
N ALA A 403 -12.81 0.36 -21.65
CA ALA A 403 -12.73 1.47 -22.58
C ALA A 403 -11.29 1.75 -23.03
N MET A 404 -10.32 1.65 -22.13
CA MET A 404 -8.89 1.77 -22.45
C MET A 404 -8.42 0.64 -23.38
N ALA A 405 -8.81 -0.60 -23.08
CA ALA A 405 -8.45 -1.75 -23.92
C ALA A 405 -9.03 -1.65 -25.34
N ALA A 406 -10.26 -1.10 -25.48
CA ALA A 406 -10.92 -0.87 -26.76
C ALA A 406 -10.28 0.28 -27.56
N ALA A 407 -9.77 1.31 -26.89
CA ALA A 407 -9.09 2.44 -27.51
C ALA A 407 -7.63 2.15 -27.96
N GLY A 408 -7.20 0.89 -27.94
CA GLY A 408 -5.83 0.49 -28.29
C GLY A 408 -4.81 0.62 -27.16
N GLY A 409 -5.26 0.92 -25.96
CA GLY A 409 -4.45 0.94 -24.71
C GLY A 409 -4.13 -0.45 -24.16
N ARG A 410 -3.91 -1.44 -25.05
CA ARG A 410 -3.20 -2.67 -24.64
C ARG A 410 -1.73 -2.31 -24.53
N VAL A 411 -1.08 -2.72 -23.45
CA VAL A 411 0.39 -2.75 -23.41
C VAL A 411 0.82 -3.44 -24.70
N ARG A 412 1.28 -2.68 -25.71
CA ARG A 412 1.80 -3.25 -26.94
C ARG A 412 3.11 -3.93 -26.55
N PHE A 413 3.09 -5.24 -26.59
CA PHE A 413 4.31 -6.03 -26.52
C PHE A 413 4.84 -6.08 -27.95
N ASP A 414 5.82 -5.22 -28.27
CA ASP A 414 6.55 -5.32 -29.52
C ASP A 414 7.20 -6.71 -29.57
N SER A 415 6.92 -7.42 -30.66
CA SER A 415 7.40 -8.79 -30.93
C SER A 415 8.90 -8.82 -31.15
#